data_ca9baa44142851626aed8b253973217c
#
_entry.id   ca9baa44142851626aed8b253973217c
#
_cell.length_a   1.000
_cell.length_b   1.000
_cell.length_c   1.000
_cell.angle_alpha   90.00
_cell.angle_beta   90.00
_cell.angle_gamma   90.00
#
_symmetry.space_group_name_H-M   'P 1'
#
loop_
_entity.id
_entity.type
_entity.pdbx_description
1 polymer ?
#
loop_
_entity_poly.entity_id
_entity_poly.type
_entity_poly.pdbx_seq_one_letter_code
_entity_poly.pdbx_strand_id
1 'polypeptide(L)'
;EESTLPATVSVTTAATTTKAKETTAVSTTVASTPAIPPRPQPSTEAVSYKHLCEIYQKLQEQNKAIFALEKQRSDLEIELSDSKGIFKAKRRSELSTEIAGLEERISRMKARLSHIVKEYGYQNAEAFYKAFHKSETAYGDYQDSLKNWKQRYGEKPQSLHDRLISKKQDIKERELTRPYSPPNRGRSR
;
A
#
# COMPACT_ATOMS: atom_id res chain seq x y z
N GLU A 1 30.31 -1.26 48.95
CA GLU A 1 31.56 -0.49 48.67
C GLU A 1 31.41 0.22 47.36
N GLU A 2 31.21 1.47 47.54
CA GLU A 2 31.84 2.68 47.00
C GLU A 2 31.65 2.88 45.49
N SER A 3 30.81 3.82 45.18
CA SER A 3 31.10 5.26 44.94
C SER A 3 32.04 5.53 43.78
N THR A 4 31.56 6.15 42.72
CA THR A 4 32.03 7.50 42.37
C THR A 4 31.37 7.99 41.05
N LEU A 5 30.59 9.08 41.15
CA LEU A 5 30.41 10.06 40.06
C LEU A 5 31.61 11.01 40.08
N PRO A 6 32.05 11.59 39.01
CA PRO A 6 31.89 13.04 38.80
C PRO A 6 31.65 13.40 37.31
N ALA A 7 31.28 14.53 36.91
CA ALA A 7 31.32 15.90 37.24
C ALA A 7 30.84 16.67 35.98
N THR A 8 29.99 17.59 36.20
CA THR A 8 29.50 18.68 35.35
C THR A 8 30.66 19.50 34.77
N VAL A 9 30.63 19.81 33.46
CA VAL A 9 31.41 20.94 32.92
C VAL A 9 30.43 21.84 32.13
N SER A 10 30.10 22.95 32.74
CA SER A 10 29.47 24.12 32.12
C SER A 10 30.56 24.89 31.36
N VAL A 11 30.34 25.19 30.08
CA VAL A 11 31.12 26.20 29.35
C VAL A 11 30.20 27.28 28.90
N THR A 12 30.25 28.40 29.58
CA THR A 12 29.74 29.73 29.25
C THR A 12 30.68 30.34 28.24
N THR A 13 30.19 30.79 27.07
CA THR A 13 30.98 31.73 26.25
C THR A 13 30.12 32.88 25.80
N ALA A 14 30.69 34.01 26.04
CA ALA A 14 30.18 35.39 26.07
C ALA A 14 29.71 35.93 24.73
N ALA A 15 28.80 36.87 24.82
CA ALA A 15 28.33 37.77 23.80
C ALA A 15 29.45 38.67 23.23
N THR A 16 29.50 38.82 21.92
CA THR A 16 30.20 39.91 21.26
C THR A 16 29.21 40.72 20.42
N THR A 17 28.85 41.89 20.96
CA THR A 17 28.07 42.91 20.28
C THR A 17 28.96 43.63 19.29
N THR A 18 28.63 43.57 17.99
CA THR A 18 29.21 44.45 16.98
C THR A 18 28.11 45.30 16.37
N LYS A 19 28.16 46.57 16.67
CA LYS A 19 27.34 47.66 16.17
C LYS A 19 27.81 48.01 14.76
N ALA A 20 26.99 47.81 13.74
CA ALA A 20 27.25 48.33 12.39
C ALA A 20 25.99 49.00 11.83
N LYS A 21 26.03 50.29 11.83
CA LYS A 21 25.72 51.32 10.82
C LYS A 21 24.50 51.05 9.89
N GLU A 22 23.50 51.84 10.17
CA GLU A 22 22.29 52.10 9.40
C GLU A 22 22.65 52.60 8.00
N THR A 23 22.29 51.86 6.96
CA THR A 23 22.23 52.31 5.59
C THR A 23 20.79 52.15 5.12
N THR A 24 20.11 53.26 4.98
CA THR A 24 18.72 53.37 4.49
C THR A 24 18.73 52.96 3.00
N ALA A 25 18.44 51.69 2.74
CA ALA A 25 18.14 51.20 1.41
C ALA A 25 16.61 51.24 1.23
N VAL A 26 16.19 52.07 0.27
CA VAL A 26 14.80 52.15 -0.20
C VAL A 26 14.41 50.77 -0.73
N SER A 27 13.68 49.99 0.06
CA SER A 27 13.11 48.71 -0.41
C SER A 27 11.95 49.01 -1.35
N THR A 28 12.25 48.94 -2.65
CA THR A 28 11.21 48.74 -3.66
C THR A 28 10.51 47.40 -3.35
N THR A 29 9.32 47.47 -2.77
CA THR A 29 8.47 46.31 -2.53
C THR A 29 8.01 45.78 -3.89
N VAL A 30 8.80 44.93 -4.51
CA VAL A 30 8.35 44.08 -5.60
C VAL A 30 7.37 43.10 -4.94
N ALA A 31 6.09 43.23 -5.28
CA ALA A 31 5.06 42.27 -4.83
C ALA A 31 5.46 40.90 -5.33
N SER A 32 6.12 40.13 -4.46
CA SER A 32 6.45 38.73 -4.72
C SER A 32 5.15 37.97 -4.87
N THR A 33 4.79 37.59 -6.09
CA THR A 33 3.74 36.61 -6.34
C THR A 33 4.03 35.41 -5.47
N PRO A 34 3.09 34.96 -4.62
CA PRO A 34 3.34 33.83 -3.71
C PRO A 34 3.73 32.61 -4.56
N ALA A 35 4.98 32.17 -4.40
CA ALA A 35 5.51 31.02 -5.12
C ALA A 35 4.66 29.78 -4.77
N ILE A 36 4.11 29.12 -5.79
CA ILE A 36 3.36 27.87 -5.60
C ILE A 36 4.31 26.86 -4.98
N PRO A 37 3.97 26.27 -3.82
CA PRO A 37 4.83 25.26 -3.19
C PRO A 37 4.97 24.03 -4.11
N PRO A 38 6.11 23.34 -4.06
CA PRO A 38 6.36 22.17 -4.89
C PRO A 38 5.31 21.08 -4.60
N ARG A 39 4.96 20.34 -5.65
CA ARG A 39 4.01 19.21 -5.54
C ARG A 39 4.54 18.16 -4.56
N PRO A 40 3.72 17.66 -3.63
CA PRO A 40 4.10 16.59 -2.72
C PRO A 40 4.67 15.39 -3.48
N GLN A 41 5.77 14.82 -2.98
CA GLN A 41 6.38 13.61 -3.50
C GLN A 41 6.06 12.45 -2.56
N PRO A 42 5.83 11.24 -3.09
CA PRO A 42 5.59 10.07 -2.26
C PRO A 42 6.87 9.67 -1.52
N SER A 43 6.75 9.26 -0.26
CA SER A 43 7.83 8.63 0.49
C SER A 43 8.16 7.24 -0.09
N THR A 44 9.30 6.66 0.29
CA THR A 44 9.71 5.31 -0.10
C THR A 44 8.67 4.27 0.32
N GLU A 45 8.10 4.43 1.52
CA GLU A 45 7.03 3.58 2.03
C GLU A 45 5.76 3.70 1.19
N ALA A 46 5.37 4.91 0.83
CA ALA A 46 4.19 5.14 -0.02
C ALA A 46 4.35 4.53 -1.42
N VAL A 47 5.56 4.54 -1.99
CA VAL A 47 5.85 3.92 -3.29
C VAL A 47 5.73 2.40 -3.23
N SER A 48 6.19 1.78 -2.14
CA SER A 48 6.15 0.32 -1.97
C SER A 48 4.73 -0.22 -1.71
N TYR A 49 3.77 0.62 -1.35
CA TYR A 49 2.41 0.19 -0.99
C TYR A 49 1.72 -0.69 -2.05
N LYS A 50 1.82 -0.33 -3.32
CA LYS A 50 1.19 -1.12 -4.41
C LYS A 50 1.73 -2.54 -4.47
N HIS A 51 3.04 -2.70 -4.37
CA HIS A 51 3.69 -4.01 -4.36
C HIS A 51 3.29 -4.82 -3.12
N LEU A 52 3.24 -4.18 -1.95
CA LEU A 52 2.80 -4.83 -0.70
C LEU A 52 1.32 -5.25 -0.76
N CYS A 53 0.46 -4.50 -1.46
CA CYS A 53 -0.93 -4.90 -1.70
C CYS A 53 -1.02 -6.22 -2.49
N GLU A 54 -0.18 -6.44 -3.49
CA GLU A 54 -0.18 -7.69 -4.28
C GLU A 54 0.21 -8.88 -3.40
N ILE A 55 1.20 -8.72 -2.54
CA ILE A 55 1.62 -9.74 -1.59
C ILE A 55 0.49 -10.00 -0.58
N TYR A 56 -0.09 -8.94 -0.04
CA TYR A 56 -1.21 -9.03 0.91
C TYR A 56 -2.41 -9.79 0.31
N GLN A 57 -2.77 -9.53 -0.93
CA GLN A 57 -3.84 -10.25 -1.62
C GLN A 57 -3.54 -11.75 -1.72
N LYS A 58 -2.32 -12.13 -2.12
CA LYS A 58 -1.89 -13.54 -2.16
C LYS A 58 -1.99 -14.22 -0.79
N LEU A 59 -1.56 -13.52 0.28
CA LEU A 59 -1.66 -14.04 1.64
C LEU A 59 -3.12 -14.19 2.07
N GLN A 60 -3.99 -13.23 1.73
CA GLN A 60 -5.41 -13.29 2.03
C GLN A 60 -6.12 -14.45 1.32
N GLU A 61 -5.80 -14.70 0.06
CA GLU A 61 -6.34 -15.85 -0.70
C GLU A 61 -5.94 -17.18 -0.05
N GLN A 62 -4.68 -17.32 0.35
CA GLN A 62 -4.20 -18.51 1.05
C GLN A 62 -4.87 -18.67 2.42
N ASN A 63 -5.01 -17.59 3.18
CA ASN A 63 -5.70 -17.61 4.47
C ASN A 63 -7.17 -18.01 4.33
N LYS A 64 -7.88 -17.51 3.31
CA LYS A 64 -9.27 -17.91 3.03
C LYS A 64 -9.36 -19.40 2.74
N ALA A 65 -8.42 -19.94 1.96
CA ALA A 65 -8.38 -21.36 1.63
C ALA A 65 -8.08 -22.21 2.87
N ILE A 66 -7.17 -21.78 3.76
CA ILE A 66 -6.88 -22.44 5.03
C ILE A 66 -8.12 -22.45 5.91
N PHE A 67 -8.78 -21.30 6.07
CA PHE A 67 -10.00 -21.18 6.86
C PHE A 67 -11.12 -22.10 6.36
N ALA A 68 -11.29 -22.22 5.05
CA ALA A 68 -12.27 -23.15 4.47
C ALA A 68 -11.97 -24.61 4.82
N LEU A 69 -10.69 -25.02 4.79
CA LEU A 69 -10.28 -26.36 5.20
C LEU A 69 -10.42 -26.60 6.71
N GLU A 70 -10.10 -25.60 7.52
CA GLU A 70 -10.29 -25.69 8.99
C GLU A 70 -11.77 -25.83 9.34
N LYS A 71 -12.65 -25.11 8.65
CA LYS A 71 -14.10 -25.28 8.80
C LYS A 71 -14.55 -26.69 8.41
N GLN A 72 -14.10 -27.18 7.25
CA GLN A 72 -14.43 -28.55 6.80
C GLN A 72 -13.94 -29.60 7.81
N ARG A 73 -12.73 -29.44 8.37
CA ARG A 73 -12.21 -30.32 9.40
C ARG A 73 -13.11 -30.30 10.65
N SER A 74 -13.50 -29.10 11.11
CA SER A 74 -14.38 -28.95 12.26
C SER A 74 -15.75 -29.61 12.04
N ASP A 75 -16.31 -29.49 10.83
CA ASP A 75 -17.60 -30.15 10.50
C ASP A 75 -17.47 -31.68 10.56
N LEU A 76 -16.34 -32.25 10.07
CA LEU A 76 -16.07 -33.70 10.16
C LEU A 76 -15.80 -34.16 11.63
N GLU A 77 -15.15 -33.35 12.45
CA GLU A 77 -14.93 -33.62 13.87
C GLU A 77 -16.28 -33.74 14.63
N ILE A 78 -17.22 -32.85 14.29
CA ILE A 78 -18.60 -32.92 14.83
C ILE A 78 -19.27 -34.24 14.39
N GLU A 79 -19.21 -34.56 13.08
CA GLU A 79 -19.78 -35.81 12.57
C GLU A 79 -19.14 -37.06 13.22
N LEU A 80 -17.81 -37.01 13.44
CA LEU A 80 -17.10 -38.08 14.14
C LEU A 80 -17.59 -38.24 15.59
N SER A 81 -17.83 -37.13 16.31
CA SER A 81 -18.34 -37.14 17.68
C SER A 81 -19.75 -37.73 17.78
N ASP A 82 -20.56 -37.49 16.74
CA ASP A 82 -21.95 -38.00 16.66
C ASP A 82 -22.02 -39.45 16.17
N SER A 83 -20.95 -39.97 15.62
CA SER A 83 -20.84 -41.34 15.10
C SER A 83 -20.53 -42.34 16.20
N LYS A 84 -21.30 -42.32 17.32
CA LYS A 84 -21.17 -43.27 18.43
C LYS A 84 -21.91 -44.59 18.13
N GLY A 85 -21.30 -45.69 18.49
CA GLY A 85 -21.89 -47.05 18.36
C GLY A 85 -21.03 -48.03 17.58
N ILE A 86 -21.27 -49.33 17.85
CA ILE A 86 -20.47 -50.45 17.32
C ILE A 86 -20.65 -50.59 15.80
N PHE A 87 -21.84 -50.31 15.30
CA PHE A 87 -22.15 -50.41 13.85
C PHE A 87 -21.56 -49.28 12.99
N LYS A 88 -21.07 -48.22 13.60
CA LYS A 88 -20.47 -47.07 12.90
C LYS A 88 -18.93 -47.08 12.89
N ALA A 89 -18.29 -48.19 13.28
CA ALA A 89 -16.82 -48.29 13.37
C ALA A 89 -16.13 -47.98 12.04
N LYS A 90 -16.65 -48.45 10.92
CA LYS A 90 -16.13 -48.19 9.59
C LYS A 90 -16.21 -46.67 9.26
N ARG A 91 -17.39 -46.06 9.49
CA ARG A 91 -17.56 -44.60 9.22
C ARG A 91 -16.62 -43.76 10.08
N ARG A 92 -16.40 -44.11 11.34
CA ARG A 92 -15.43 -43.40 12.21
C ARG A 92 -14.00 -43.51 11.68
N SER A 93 -13.61 -44.69 11.17
CA SER A 93 -12.28 -44.86 10.57
C SER A 93 -12.11 -43.99 9.32
N GLU A 94 -13.15 -43.94 8.46
CA GLU A 94 -13.18 -43.08 7.28
C GLU A 94 -13.03 -41.61 7.66
N LEU A 95 -13.87 -41.10 8.58
CA LEU A 95 -13.84 -39.72 9.06
C LEU A 95 -12.49 -39.37 9.69
N SER A 96 -11.91 -40.26 10.50
CA SER A 96 -10.58 -40.03 11.09
C SER A 96 -9.49 -39.91 10.02
N THR A 97 -9.59 -40.71 8.96
CA THR A 97 -8.62 -40.62 7.83
C THR A 97 -8.79 -39.32 7.05
N GLU A 98 -10.05 -38.88 6.82
CA GLU A 98 -10.34 -37.62 6.14
C GLU A 98 -9.85 -36.44 6.96
N ILE A 99 -10.09 -36.42 8.29
CA ILE A 99 -9.59 -35.37 9.20
C ILE A 99 -8.07 -35.30 9.16
N ALA A 100 -7.37 -36.42 9.26
CA ALA A 100 -5.91 -36.46 9.20
C ALA A 100 -5.38 -35.91 7.84
N GLY A 101 -6.05 -36.23 6.74
CA GLY A 101 -5.72 -35.69 5.43
C GLY A 101 -5.91 -34.16 5.33
N LEU A 102 -6.97 -33.64 5.95
CA LEU A 102 -7.20 -32.19 6.01
C LEU A 102 -6.15 -31.49 6.89
N GLU A 103 -5.79 -32.06 8.03
CA GLU A 103 -4.75 -31.51 8.93
C GLU A 103 -3.39 -31.41 8.23
N GLU A 104 -3.00 -32.46 7.50
CA GLU A 104 -1.77 -32.41 6.71
C GLU A 104 -1.82 -31.34 5.63
N ARG A 105 -2.95 -31.20 4.95
CA ARG A 105 -3.14 -30.17 3.93
C ARG A 105 -3.09 -28.76 4.51
N ILE A 106 -3.76 -28.52 5.63
CA ILE A 106 -3.74 -27.26 6.37
C ILE A 106 -2.29 -26.93 6.80
N SER A 107 -1.57 -27.90 7.36
CA SER A 107 -0.18 -27.71 7.79
C SER A 107 0.72 -27.32 6.63
N ARG A 108 0.61 -28.01 5.48
CA ARG A 108 1.36 -27.64 4.25
C ARG A 108 1.03 -26.24 3.77
N MET A 109 -0.25 -25.84 3.81
CA MET A 109 -0.64 -24.50 3.39
C MET A 109 -0.15 -23.41 4.34
N LYS A 110 -0.16 -23.65 5.66
CA LYS A 110 0.41 -22.75 6.67
C LYS A 110 1.93 -22.59 6.48
N ALA A 111 2.63 -23.69 6.21
CA ALA A 111 4.08 -23.64 5.89
C ALA A 111 4.34 -22.81 4.62
N ARG A 112 3.50 -22.94 3.59
CA ARG A 112 3.61 -22.15 2.35
C ARG A 112 3.42 -20.65 2.59
N LEU A 113 2.50 -20.24 3.49
CA LEU A 113 2.36 -18.83 3.88
C LEU A 113 3.67 -18.23 4.40
N SER A 114 4.33 -18.97 5.31
CA SER A 114 5.62 -18.54 5.86
C SER A 114 6.69 -18.45 4.77
N HIS A 115 6.67 -19.34 3.80
CA HIS A 115 7.60 -19.32 2.66
C HIS A 115 7.35 -18.10 1.77
N ILE A 116 6.10 -17.82 1.40
CA ILE A 116 5.74 -16.64 0.61
C ILE A 116 6.30 -15.36 1.24
N VAL A 117 6.06 -15.18 2.55
CA VAL A 117 6.55 -13.99 3.26
C VAL A 117 8.08 -13.87 3.22
N LYS A 118 8.80 -15.00 3.33
CA LYS A 118 10.27 -15.03 3.27
C LYS A 118 10.81 -14.76 1.85
N GLU A 119 10.13 -15.23 0.81
CA GLU A 119 10.49 -14.95 -0.59
C GLU A 119 10.50 -13.44 -0.89
N TYR A 120 9.64 -12.69 -0.22
CA TYR A 120 9.60 -11.22 -0.33
C TYR A 120 10.52 -10.50 0.67
N GLY A 121 11.43 -11.22 1.34
CA GLY A 121 12.45 -10.65 2.21
C GLY A 121 12.00 -10.33 3.64
N TYR A 122 10.82 -10.79 4.06
CA TYR A 122 10.33 -10.60 5.42
C TYR A 122 10.65 -11.83 6.29
N GLN A 123 11.07 -11.60 7.54
CA GLN A 123 11.42 -12.68 8.46
C GLN A 123 10.21 -13.56 8.83
N ASN A 124 9.04 -12.93 9.01
CA ASN A 124 7.79 -13.57 9.38
C ASN A 124 6.58 -12.72 8.91
N ALA A 125 5.38 -13.27 9.06
CA ALA A 125 4.14 -12.62 8.69
C ALA A 125 3.90 -11.32 9.48
N GLU A 126 4.28 -11.27 10.75
CA GLU A 126 4.13 -10.08 11.59
C GLU A 126 4.97 -8.91 11.07
N ALA A 127 6.24 -9.17 10.71
CA ALA A 127 7.11 -8.17 10.11
C ALA A 127 6.56 -7.65 8.78
N PHE A 128 5.97 -8.53 7.98
CA PHE A 128 5.27 -8.14 6.75
C PHE A 128 4.06 -7.24 7.04
N TYR A 129 3.16 -7.65 7.94
CA TYR A 129 1.97 -6.85 8.24
C TYR A 129 2.32 -5.48 8.84
N LYS A 130 3.36 -5.41 9.67
CA LYS A 130 3.87 -4.14 10.18
C LYS A 130 4.37 -3.22 9.06
N ALA A 131 5.11 -3.76 8.11
CA ALA A 131 5.58 -3.01 6.95
C ALA A 131 4.42 -2.59 6.04
N PHE A 132 3.45 -3.46 5.84
CA PHE A 132 2.24 -3.18 5.05
C PHE A 132 1.44 -2.02 5.65
N HIS A 133 1.11 -2.06 6.94
CA HIS A 133 0.35 -0.99 7.59
C HIS A 133 1.12 0.34 7.62
N LYS A 134 2.45 0.31 7.82
CA LYS A 134 3.26 1.52 7.71
C LYS A 134 3.19 2.13 6.31
N SER A 135 3.27 1.29 5.30
CA SER A 135 3.20 1.68 3.90
C SER A 135 1.79 2.19 3.50
N GLU A 136 0.74 1.57 4.01
CA GLU A 136 -0.66 1.98 3.83
C GLU A 136 -0.90 3.37 4.41
N THR A 137 -0.46 3.62 5.64
CA THR A 137 -0.55 4.94 6.29
C THR A 137 0.21 6.00 5.48
N ALA A 138 1.47 5.72 5.11
CA ALA A 138 2.28 6.65 4.33
C ALA A 138 1.68 6.96 2.95
N TYR A 139 1.02 5.98 2.32
CA TYR A 139 0.32 6.18 1.06
C TYR A 139 -0.94 7.03 1.25
N GLY A 140 -1.71 6.81 2.32
CA GLY A 140 -2.87 7.63 2.69
C GLY A 140 -2.46 9.10 2.91
N ASP A 141 -1.45 9.35 3.72
CA ASP A 141 -0.92 10.68 4.00
C ASP A 141 -0.45 11.41 2.72
N TYR A 142 0.21 10.66 1.83
CA TYR A 142 0.61 11.18 0.52
C TYR A 142 -0.60 11.56 -0.34
N GLN A 143 -1.63 10.71 -0.41
CA GLN A 143 -2.84 10.99 -1.19
C GLN A 143 -3.58 12.22 -0.65
N ASP A 144 -3.68 12.36 0.66
CA ASP A 144 -4.31 13.52 1.29
C ASP A 144 -3.51 14.80 1.06
N SER A 145 -2.19 14.74 1.18
CA SER A 145 -1.30 15.85 0.86
C SER A 145 -1.43 16.28 -0.60
N LEU A 146 -1.48 15.31 -1.51
CA LEU A 146 -1.64 15.57 -2.94
C LEU A 146 -3.02 16.16 -3.26
N LYS A 147 -4.08 15.68 -2.61
CA LYS A 147 -5.44 16.20 -2.75
C LYS A 147 -5.52 17.65 -2.26
N ASN A 148 -4.94 17.92 -1.08
CA ASN A 148 -4.90 19.26 -0.51
C ASN A 148 -4.09 20.23 -1.38
N TRP A 149 -2.95 19.77 -1.91
CA TRP A 149 -2.14 20.56 -2.84
C TRP A 149 -2.91 20.87 -4.13
N LYS A 150 -3.59 19.88 -4.71
CA LYS A 150 -4.42 20.06 -5.92
C LYS A 150 -5.59 21.01 -5.68
N GLN A 151 -6.21 20.98 -4.51
CA GLN A 151 -7.31 21.90 -4.17
C GLN A 151 -6.83 23.35 -4.05
N ARG A 152 -5.62 23.56 -3.49
CA ARG A 152 -5.09 24.91 -3.24
C ARG A 152 -4.36 25.49 -4.44
N TYR A 153 -3.61 24.67 -5.17
CA TYR A 153 -2.66 25.10 -6.21
C TYR A 153 -2.86 24.38 -7.54
N GLY A 154 -3.69 23.34 -7.59
CA GLY A 154 -4.04 22.67 -8.83
C GLY A 154 -4.72 23.64 -9.81
N GLU A 155 -4.60 23.35 -11.08
CA GLU A 155 -5.33 24.09 -12.09
C GLU A 155 -6.81 24.17 -11.70
N LYS A 156 -7.35 25.39 -11.68
CA LYS A 156 -8.80 25.59 -11.50
C LYS A 156 -9.50 24.63 -12.48
N PRO A 157 -10.55 23.92 -12.05
CA PRO A 157 -11.24 23.03 -12.96
C PRO A 157 -11.54 23.80 -14.24
N GLN A 158 -10.91 23.38 -15.34
CA GLN A 158 -11.10 24.00 -16.65
C GLN A 158 -12.59 24.17 -16.87
N SER A 159 -13.00 25.35 -17.30
CA SER A 159 -14.40 25.60 -17.61
C SER A 159 -14.91 24.48 -18.53
N LEU A 160 -16.20 24.17 -18.51
CA LEU A 160 -16.78 23.19 -19.45
C LEU A 160 -16.36 23.46 -20.89
N HIS A 161 -16.19 24.75 -21.22
CA HIS A 161 -15.73 25.21 -22.51
C HIS A 161 -14.27 24.79 -22.79
N ASP A 162 -13.35 24.99 -21.82
CA ASP A 162 -11.93 24.61 -21.97
C ASP A 162 -11.77 23.10 -22.07
N ARG A 163 -12.56 22.33 -21.31
CA ARG A 163 -12.59 20.86 -21.40
C ARG A 163 -13.11 20.36 -22.75
N LEU A 164 -14.08 21.07 -23.35
CA LEU A 164 -14.56 20.76 -24.69
C LEU A 164 -13.54 21.11 -25.78
N ILE A 165 -12.83 22.21 -25.63
CA ILE A 165 -11.76 22.59 -26.55
C ILE A 165 -10.62 21.55 -26.49
N SER A 166 -10.16 21.19 -25.29
CA SER A 166 -9.11 20.19 -25.11
C SER A 166 -9.51 18.84 -25.72
N LYS A 167 -10.74 18.36 -25.45
CA LYS A 167 -11.24 17.12 -26.06
C LYS A 167 -11.37 17.19 -27.59
N LYS A 168 -11.76 18.34 -28.13
CA LYS A 168 -11.81 18.54 -29.60
C LYS A 168 -10.40 18.49 -30.21
N GLN A 169 -9.41 19.06 -29.54
CA GLN A 169 -8.01 18.98 -29.96
C GLN A 169 -7.48 17.55 -29.91
N ASP A 170 -7.73 16.81 -28.83
CA ASP A 170 -7.35 15.40 -28.69
C ASP A 170 -7.98 14.51 -29.78
N ILE A 171 -9.24 14.75 -30.12
CA ILE A 171 -9.94 14.01 -31.18
C ILE A 171 -9.31 14.32 -32.54
N LYS A 172 -9.05 15.59 -32.83
CA LYS A 172 -8.43 16.04 -34.07
C LYS A 172 -7.01 15.47 -34.23
N GLU A 173 -6.26 15.42 -33.15
CA GLU A 173 -4.90 14.83 -33.14
C GLU A 173 -4.93 13.32 -33.36
N ARG A 174 -5.91 12.63 -32.76
CA ARG A 174 -6.13 11.20 -33.00
C ARG A 174 -6.59 10.90 -34.41
N GLU A 175 -7.40 11.76 -35.03
CA GLU A 175 -7.81 11.62 -36.41
C GLU A 175 -6.62 11.81 -37.38
N LEU A 176 -5.73 12.75 -37.09
CA LEU A 176 -4.52 13.00 -37.88
C LEU A 176 -3.49 11.84 -37.76
N THR A 177 -3.44 11.19 -36.60
CA THR A 177 -2.50 10.07 -36.33
C THR A 177 -3.08 8.71 -36.68
N ARG A 178 -4.36 8.63 -37.08
CA ARG A 178 -5.00 7.36 -37.46
C ARG A 178 -4.45 6.87 -38.78
N PRO A 179 -3.84 5.69 -38.87
CA PRO A 179 -3.41 5.14 -40.14
C PRO A 179 -4.65 4.94 -41.03
N TYR A 180 -4.56 5.42 -42.27
CA TYR A 180 -5.63 5.26 -43.27
C TYR A 180 -5.96 3.77 -43.45
N SER A 181 -7.11 3.36 -42.99
CA SER A 181 -7.69 2.05 -43.30
C SER A 181 -8.61 2.22 -44.51
N PRO A 182 -8.26 1.66 -45.68
CA PRO A 182 -9.12 1.74 -46.86
C PRO A 182 -10.48 1.10 -46.55
N PRO A 183 -11.57 1.67 -47.05
CA PRO A 183 -12.92 1.12 -46.83
C PRO A 183 -12.95 -0.33 -47.37
N ASN A 184 -13.34 -1.25 -46.50
CA ASN A 184 -13.53 -2.65 -46.85
C ASN A 184 -14.65 -2.73 -47.89
N ARG A 185 -14.32 -2.79 -49.18
CA ARG A 185 -15.27 -3.06 -50.25
C ARG A 185 -15.83 -4.46 -50.06
N GLY A 186 -16.97 -4.54 -49.34
CA GLY A 186 -17.70 -5.77 -49.19
C GLY A 186 -17.89 -6.42 -50.54
N ARG A 187 -17.40 -7.62 -50.72
CA ARG A 187 -17.72 -8.51 -51.81
C ARG A 187 -19.23 -8.81 -51.72
N SER A 188 -20.01 -8.15 -52.53
CA SER A 188 -21.35 -8.65 -52.87
C SER A 188 -21.20 -9.99 -53.58
N ARG A 189 -21.83 -11.01 -53.03
CA ARG A 189 -22.19 -12.25 -53.73
C ARG A 189 -23.63 -12.12 -54.21
#